data_5419275ab06d6f442c387f8d034881d6
#
_entry.id   5419275ab06d6f442c387f8d034881d6
#
_cell.length_a   1.000
_cell.length_b   1.000
_cell.length_c   1.000
_cell.angle_alpha   90.00
_cell.angle_beta   90.00
_cell.angle_gamma   90.00
#
_symmetry.space_group_name_H-M   'P 1'
#
loop_
_entity.id
_entity.type
_entity.pdbx_description
1 polymer ?
#
loop_
_entity_poly.entity_id
_entity_poly.type
_entity_poly.pdbx_seq_one_letter_code
_entity_poly.pdbx_strand_id
1 'polypeptide(L)'
;AGNNVALQKQEFIDLLDQHRSAGLNAIILQVRPAADAFYAKGREPWSRYLTGKQGLPPSPFYDPLEFAITEAHKRGMELHAWFNPYRASTTLNPAHFSDDHITKRHPEWFFTYAGKKLFNPGIPEVRKYIIDVIMDVVKNYDVDGIHFDDYFYPYPDSRNTPVPDQITFGQYNNGIEKIDDWRRNNVNVLVHDLGVAIKKIKPYVKYGISPCGVWDNKENNTAGSDTRGLSAYRELYADGVKWMQEGWIDYINPQIYFPFKNRAAAYEILVDWWQKHTYGRHFYVGHGAYRVTENKIGWTDRSQIPRQVRHLREEHDVEGSIYFSSKSLTDNLVGLQDSMRNDLYRTPALPPTMPWLDSIPPNAPFGLLVKNSANGKMNTLFWQKPDVATDGESAYGYVIYRFNLDEKVNIKDPGKIIFITFDGDKLQYTDDDIKQHQQYKYVVTAIDRMKNESKPSDSRSANEEI
;
A
#
# COMPACT_ATOMS: atom_id res chain seq x y z
N ALA A 1 -4.54 -21.89 -4.59
CA ALA A 1 -3.88 -22.39 -5.84
C ALA A 1 -2.81 -23.46 -5.56
N GLY A 2 -2.29 -23.58 -4.32
CA GLY A 2 -1.18 -24.50 -4.04
C GLY A 2 -0.01 -24.28 -4.99
N ASN A 3 0.57 -25.37 -5.52
CA ASN A 3 1.74 -25.31 -6.42
C ASN A 3 1.37 -25.11 -7.90
N ASN A 4 0.12 -24.88 -8.25
CA ASN A 4 -0.31 -24.69 -9.63
C ASN A 4 -0.14 -23.24 -10.06
N VAL A 5 0.87 -22.97 -10.88
CA VAL A 5 1.21 -21.60 -11.35
C VAL A 5 0.07 -20.94 -12.14
N ALA A 6 -0.63 -21.69 -12.99
CA ALA A 6 -1.74 -21.14 -13.76
C ALA A 6 -2.88 -20.67 -12.84
N LEU A 7 -3.22 -21.48 -11.82
CA LEU A 7 -4.21 -21.10 -10.81
C LEU A 7 -3.73 -19.92 -9.94
N GLN A 8 -2.46 -19.89 -9.54
CA GLN A 8 -1.90 -18.75 -8.78
C GLN A 8 -2.09 -17.42 -9.53
N LYS A 9 -1.75 -17.43 -10.83
CA LYS A 9 -1.90 -16.25 -11.68
C LYS A 9 -3.37 -15.88 -11.86
N GLN A 10 -4.24 -16.84 -12.13
CA GLN A 10 -5.66 -16.56 -12.33
C GLN A 10 -6.33 -16.03 -11.05
N GLU A 11 -6.08 -16.65 -9.89
CA GLU A 11 -6.60 -16.17 -8.60
C GLU A 11 -6.16 -14.74 -8.31
N PHE A 12 -4.91 -14.36 -8.65
CA PHE A 12 -4.44 -13.00 -8.44
C PHE A 12 -5.11 -12.01 -9.41
N ILE A 13 -5.31 -12.38 -10.67
CA ILE A 13 -6.06 -11.61 -11.67
C ILE A 13 -7.49 -11.38 -11.18
N ASP A 14 -8.19 -12.45 -10.79
CA ASP A 14 -9.58 -12.37 -10.31
C ASP A 14 -9.72 -11.48 -9.07
N LEU A 15 -8.73 -11.53 -8.17
CA LEU A 15 -8.65 -10.69 -6.99
C LEU A 15 -8.52 -9.21 -7.37
N LEU A 16 -7.61 -8.87 -8.29
CA LEU A 16 -7.44 -7.50 -8.77
C LEU A 16 -8.70 -6.98 -9.46
N ASP A 17 -9.35 -7.80 -10.30
CA ASP A 17 -10.58 -7.43 -11.00
C ASP A 17 -11.73 -7.16 -10.01
N GLN A 18 -11.88 -7.99 -8.98
CA GLN A 18 -12.84 -7.78 -7.91
C GLN A 18 -12.57 -6.49 -7.15
N HIS A 19 -11.31 -6.22 -6.78
CA HIS A 19 -10.94 -5.00 -6.06
C HIS A 19 -11.11 -3.76 -6.94
N ARG A 20 -10.68 -3.82 -8.20
CA ARG A 20 -10.91 -2.72 -9.14
C ARG A 20 -12.38 -2.42 -9.33
N SER A 21 -13.23 -3.44 -9.46
CA SER A 21 -14.67 -3.29 -9.57
C SER A 21 -15.33 -2.73 -8.30
N ALA A 22 -14.69 -2.90 -7.14
CA ALA A 22 -15.11 -2.29 -5.87
C ALA A 22 -14.55 -0.86 -5.67
N GLY A 23 -13.87 -0.28 -6.68
CA GLY A 23 -13.34 1.08 -6.65
C GLY A 23 -12.00 1.24 -5.93
N LEU A 24 -11.30 0.13 -5.60
CA LEU A 24 -9.97 0.20 -5.02
C LEU A 24 -8.93 0.55 -6.10
N ASN A 25 -7.93 1.33 -5.74
CA ASN A 25 -6.89 1.86 -6.64
C ASN A 25 -5.46 1.52 -6.21
N ALA A 26 -5.29 0.72 -5.17
CA ALA A 26 -3.99 0.23 -4.72
C ALA A 26 -4.08 -1.15 -4.06
N ILE A 27 -3.00 -1.92 -4.15
CA ILE A 27 -2.80 -3.21 -3.47
C ILE A 27 -1.52 -3.13 -2.63
N ILE A 28 -1.63 -3.53 -1.35
CA ILE A 28 -0.48 -3.76 -0.48
C ILE A 28 -0.27 -5.26 -0.38
N LEU A 29 0.75 -5.76 -1.10
CA LEU A 29 1.05 -7.18 -1.23
C LEU A 29 2.19 -7.59 -0.31
N GLN A 30 1.95 -8.52 0.62
CA GLN A 30 3.03 -9.07 1.45
C GLN A 30 3.98 -9.93 0.60
N VAL A 31 5.19 -9.42 0.36
CA VAL A 31 6.20 -10.07 -0.48
C VAL A 31 7.30 -10.75 0.33
N ARG A 32 7.40 -10.41 1.63
CA ARG A 32 8.39 -10.95 2.56
C ARG A 32 7.76 -11.22 3.94
N PRO A 33 7.17 -12.39 4.14
CA PRO A 33 6.48 -12.71 5.41
C PRO A 33 7.42 -13.11 6.55
N ALA A 34 8.56 -13.79 6.28
CA ALA A 34 9.40 -14.39 7.32
C ALA A 34 10.83 -14.67 6.83
N ALA A 35 11.58 -13.64 6.42
CA ALA A 35 12.92 -13.75 5.84
C ALA A 35 12.96 -14.73 4.65
N ASP A 36 11.89 -14.73 3.87
CA ASP A 36 11.70 -15.47 2.63
C ASP A 36 10.90 -14.64 1.63
N ALA A 37 10.97 -14.95 0.35
CA ALA A 37 10.55 -14.06 -0.72
C ALA A 37 9.47 -14.64 -1.63
N PHE A 38 8.56 -13.78 -2.11
CA PHE A 38 7.66 -14.02 -3.24
C PHE A 38 8.16 -13.36 -4.53
N TYR A 39 9.49 -13.21 -4.68
CA TYR A 39 10.13 -12.59 -5.84
C TYR A 39 11.48 -13.24 -6.14
N ALA A 40 11.90 -13.17 -7.41
CA ALA A 40 13.09 -13.85 -7.90
C ALA A 40 14.38 -13.07 -7.67
N LYS A 41 14.33 -11.74 -7.81
CA LYS A 41 15.52 -10.87 -7.87
C LYS A 41 15.89 -10.36 -6.46
N GLY A 42 16.15 -11.29 -5.53
CA GLY A 42 16.52 -11.01 -4.14
C GLY A 42 17.50 -12.03 -3.58
N ARG A 43 17.91 -11.81 -2.34
CA ARG A 43 18.92 -12.61 -1.63
C ARG A 43 18.35 -13.64 -0.65
N GLU A 44 17.03 -13.60 -0.42
CA GLU A 44 16.35 -14.52 0.48
C GLU A 44 15.74 -15.69 -0.27
N PRO A 45 15.57 -16.88 0.35
CA PRO A 45 15.00 -18.04 -0.31
C PRO A 45 13.54 -17.85 -0.66
N TRP A 46 13.04 -18.58 -1.66
CA TRP A 46 11.64 -18.64 -2.01
C TRP A 46 10.77 -19.02 -0.81
N SER A 47 9.69 -18.30 -0.63
CA SER A 47 8.76 -18.59 0.47
C SER A 47 8.05 -19.94 0.27
N ARG A 48 7.95 -20.72 1.36
CA ARG A 48 7.20 -21.97 1.36
C ARG A 48 5.71 -21.79 1.04
N TYR A 49 5.17 -20.62 1.26
CA TYR A 49 3.75 -20.32 0.96
C TYR A 49 3.47 -20.31 -0.54
N LEU A 50 4.50 -20.18 -1.37
CA LEU A 50 4.37 -20.19 -2.82
C LEU A 50 4.30 -21.62 -3.38
N THR A 51 5.12 -22.55 -2.86
CA THR A 51 5.32 -23.89 -3.43
C THR A 51 5.16 -25.03 -2.43
N GLY A 52 4.89 -24.72 -1.16
CA GLY A 52 4.82 -25.70 -0.05
C GLY A 52 6.19 -25.99 0.58
N LYS A 53 7.32 -25.65 -0.08
CA LYS A 53 8.68 -25.87 0.42
C LYS A 53 9.51 -24.59 0.26
N GLN A 54 10.16 -24.14 1.34
CA GLN A 54 11.06 -22.98 1.27
C GLN A 54 12.28 -23.26 0.40
N GLY A 55 12.72 -22.27 -0.37
CA GLY A 55 13.83 -22.37 -1.32
C GLY A 55 13.45 -22.97 -2.68
N LEU A 56 12.22 -23.51 -2.83
CA LEU A 56 11.77 -24.07 -4.10
C LEU A 56 11.06 -23.00 -4.96
N PRO A 57 11.58 -22.67 -6.16
CA PRO A 57 10.91 -21.75 -7.07
C PRO A 57 9.62 -22.34 -7.64
N PRO A 58 8.70 -21.49 -8.15
CA PRO A 58 7.51 -21.98 -8.85
C PRO A 58 7.88 -22.72 -10.14
N SER A 59 7.08 -23.75 -10.52
CA SER A 59 7.28 -24.52 -11.73
C SER A 59 5.93 -24.72 -12.46
N PRO A 60 5.79 -24.26 -13.74
CA PRO A 60 6.78 -23.53 -14.52
C PRO A 60 7.20 -22.22 -13.85
N PHE A 61 8.44 -21.80 -14.11
CA PHE A 61 8.98 -20.60 -13.49
C PHE A 61 8.21 -19.33 -13.89
N TYR A 62 7.93 -18.47 -12.89
CA TYR A 62 7.53 -17.08 -13.08
C TYR A 62 7.97 -16.27 -11.86
N ASP A 63 8.07 -14.97 -11.99
CA ASP A 63 8.31 -14.05 -10.87
C ASP A 63 6.97 -13.50 -10.36
N PRO A 64 6.50 -13.90 -9.15
CA PRO A 64 5.21 -13.47 -8.64
C PRO A 64 5.08 -11.95 -8.46
N LEU A 65 6.14 -11.28 -8.02
CA LEU A 65 6.09 -9.84 -7.80
C LEU A 65 6.05 -9.06 -9.12
N GLU A 66 6.87 -9.44 -10.11
CA GLU A 66 6.85 -8.82 -11.43
C GLU A 66 5.49 -9.00 -12.13
N PHE A 67 4.92 -10.21 -12.01
CA PHE A 67 3.58 -10.50 -12.50
C PHE A 67 2.52 -9.64 -11.80
N ALA A 68 2.57 -9.55 -10.48
CA ALA A 68 1.62 -8.79 -9.69
C ALA A 68 1.63 -7.29 -10.02
N ILE A 69 2.83 -6.70 -10.17
CA ILE A 69 3.01 -5.30 -10.59
C ILE A 69 2.37 -5.07 -11.97
N THR A 70 2.74 -5.92 -12.94
CA THR A 70 2.23 -5.80 -14.31
C THR A 70 0.70 -5.84 -14.35
N GLU A 71 0.07 -6.78 -13.62
CA GLU A 71 -1.37 -6.92 -13.61
C GLU A 71 -2.09 -5.79 -12.84
N ALA A 72 -1.47 -5.24 -11.77
CA ALA A 72 -1.99 -4.09 -11.06
C ALA A 72 -1.94 -2.82 -11.94
N HIS A 73 -0.80 -2.53 -12.57
CA HIS A 73 -0.62 -1.35 -13.42
C HIS A 73 -1.56 -1.35 -14.64
N LYS A 74 -1.79 -2.49 -15.28
CA LYS A 74 -2.79 -2.63 -16.36
C LYS A 74 -4.19 -2.16 -15.95
N ARG A 75 -4.51 -2.26 -14.65
CA ARG A 75 -5.81 -1.87 -14.06
C ARG A 75 -5.81 -0.46 -13.45
N GLY A 76 -4.71 0.29 -13.60
CA GLY A 76 -4.54 1.59 -12.96
C GLY A 76 -4.54 1.49 -11.43
N MET A 77 -3.93 0.44 -10.89
CA MET A 77 -3.77 0.22 -9.46
C MET A 77 -2.30 0.28 -9.07
N GLU A 78 -1.97 0.98 -7.97
CA GLU A 78 -0.63 0.93 -7.39
C GLU A 78 -0.38 -0.42 -6.70
N LEU A 79 0.87 -0.87 -6.71
CA LEU A 79 1.33 -2.01 -5.94
C LEU A 79 2.42 -1.59 -4.96
N HIS A 80 2.11 -1.70 -3.66
CA HIS A 80 3.07 -1.50 -2.59
C HIS A 80 3.56 -2.84 -2.06
N ALA A 81 4.86 -3.05 -2.07
CA ALA A 81 5.48 -4.27 -1.54
C ALA A 81 5.55 -4.21 -0.01
N TRP A 82 4.83 -5.12 0.66
CA TRP A 82 4.81 -5.18 2.11
C TRP A 82 5.84 -6.16 2.64
N PHE A 83 6.69 -5.66 3.52
CA PHE A 83 7.70 -6.39 4.25
C PHE A 83 7.37 -6.44 5.73
N ASN A 84 7.46 -7.62 6.35
CA ASN A 84 7.66 -7.68 7.79
C ASN A 84 9.17 -7.58 8.06
N PRO A 85 9.68 -6.49 8.66
CA PRO A 85 11.12 -6.28 8.70
C PRO A 85 11.86 -7.27 9.60
N TYR A 86 11.30 -7.61 10.76
CA TYR A 86 12.04 -8.34 11.78
C TYR A 86 11.60 -9.78 12.01
N ARG A 87 10.50 -10.23 11.43
CA ARG A 87 10.10 -11.63 11.55
C ARG A 87 10.96 -12.52 10.67
N ALA A 88 11.71 -13.43 11.29
CA ALA A 88 12.54 -14.40 10.59
C ALA A 88 11.86 -15.75 10.45
N SER A 89 10.91 -16.08 11.34
CA SER A 89 10.15 -17.32 11.23
C SER A 89 8.78 -17.24 11.89
N THR A 90 7.87 -18.13 11.45
CA THR A 90 6.58 -18.37 12.09
C THR A 90 6.57 -19.64 12.94
N THR A 91 7.69 -20.38 12.98
CA THR A 91 7.88 -21.65 13.68
C THR A 91 9.34 -21.80 14.09
N LEU A 92 9.59 -22.64 15.10
CA LEU A 92 10.95 -23.04 15.51
C LEU A 92 11.41 -24.35 14.85
N ASN A 93 10.54 -25.04 14.08
CA ASN A 93 10.90 -26.32 13.45
C ASN A 93 11.94 -26.10 12.35
N PRO A 94 13.20 -26.59 12.52
CA PRO A 94 14.28 -26.37 11.57
C PRO A 94 14.06 -27.04 10.20
N ALA A 95 13.20 -28.05 10.13
CA ALA A 95 12.87 -28.73 8.86
C ALA A 95 12.11 -27.84 7.88
N HIS A 96 11.57 -26.71 8.34
CA HIS A 96 10.86 -25.75 7.50
C HIS A 96 11.78 -24.72 6.84
N PHE A 97 13.08 -24.71 7.17
CA PHE A 97 14.03 -23.74 6.63
C PHE A 97 14.93 -24.40 5.59
N SER A 98 15.11 -23.76 4.45
CA SER A 98 16.13 -24.10 3.47
C SER A 98 17.53 -23.92 4.05
N ASP A 99 18.54 -24.53 3.43
CA ASP A 99 19.91 -24.48 3.98
C ASP A 99 20.55 -23.10 3.89
N ASP A 100 20.10 -22.29 2.94
CA ASP A 100 20.51 -20.91 2.72
C ASP A 100 19.72 -19.88 3.55
N HIS A 101 18.73 -20.31 4.35
CA HIS A 101 17.95 -19.40 5.17
C HIS A 101 18.85 -18.66 6.18
N ILE A 102 18.64 -17.36 6.32
CA ILE A 102 19.48 -16.46 7.13
C ILE A 102 19.60 -16.91 8.60
N THR A 103 18.60 -17.56 9.18
CA THR A 103 18.67 -18.09 10.55
C THR A 103 19.66 -19.23 10.73
N LYS A 104 20.07 -19.90 9.64
CA LYS A 104 21.13 -20.92 9.65
C LYS A 104 22.50 -20.30 9.43
N ARG A 105 22.57 -19.23 8.62
CA ARG A 105 23.83 -18.57 8.26
C ARG A 105 24.34 -17.64 9.35
N HIS A 106 23.43 -16.97 10.07
CA HIS A 106 23.72 -15.99 11.12
C HIS A 106 22.83 -16.22 12.34
N PRO A 107 22.95 -17.35 13.05
CA PRO A 107 22.10 -17.65 14.21
C PRO A 107 22.22 -16.61 15.34
N GLU A 108 23.33 -15.88 15.42
CA GLU A 108 23.59 -14.81 16.39
C GLU A 108 22.75 -13.54 16.16
N TRP A 109 22.15 -13.38 14.99
CA TRP A 109 21.32 -12.21 14.65
C TRP A 109 19.92 -12.26 15.22
N PHE A 110 19.56 -13.36 15.89
CA PHE A 110 18.17 -13.64 16.27
C PHE A 110 18.01 -13.89 17.75
N PHE A 111 16.86 -13.49 18.24
CA PHE A 111 16.35 -14.03 19.50
C PHE A 111 15.06 -14.81 19.26
N THR A 112 14.72 -15.65 20.24
CA THR A 112 13.45 -16.39 20.25
C THR A 112 12.47 -15.69 21.18
N TYR A 113 11.27 -15.40 20.69
CA TYR A 113 10.20 -14.80 21.49
C TYR A 113 8.84 -15.39 21.07
N ALA A 114 8.03 -15.79 22.04
CA ALA A 114 6.71 -16.40 21.82
C ALA A 114 6.69 -17.49 20.72
N GLY A 115 7.68 -18.38 20.70
CA GLY A 115 7.78 -19.50 19.77
C GLY A 115 8.20 -19.13 18.33
N LYS A 116 8.74 -17.92 18.11
CA LYS A 116 9.20 -17.43 16.80
C LYS A 116 10.63 -16.96 16.89
N LYS A 117 11.36 -17.00 15.76
CA LYS A 117 12.64 -16.30 15.63
C LYS A 117 12.40 -14.92 15.07
N LEU A 118 12.95 -13.92 15.73
CA LEU A 118 12.91 -12.52 15.32
C LEU A 118 14.35 -12.01 15.17
N PHE A 119 14.60 -11.22 14.15
CA PHE A 119 15.83 -10.46 14.07
C PHE A 119 15.96 -9.52 15.28
N ASN A 120 17.16 -9.36 15.78
CA ASN A 120 17.45 -8.42 16.86
C ASN A 120 17.69 -7.01 16.29
N PRO A 121 16.75 -6.05 16.51
CA PRO A 121 16.88 -4.71 15.92
C PRO A 121 18.09 -3.92 16.45
N GLY A 122 18.63 -4.32 17.59
CA GLY A 122 19.78 -3.70 18.22
C GLY A 122 21.11 -3.96 17.50
N ILE A 123 21.18 -4.98 16.64
CA ILE A 123 22.41 -5.36 15.91
C ILE A 123 22.53 -4.51 14.63
N PRO A 124 23.58 -3.70 14.46
CA PRO A 124 23.74 -2.85 13.26
C PRO A 124 23.75 -3.63 11.94
N GLU A 125 24.38 -4.80 11.91
CA GLU A 125 24.45 -5.68 10.74
C GLU A 125 23.08 -6.20 10.32
N VAL A 126 22.19 -6.44 11.28
CA VAL A 126 20.79 -6.82 11.02
C VAL A 126 20.05 -5.71 10.31
N ARG A 127 20.16 -4.46 10.79
CA ARG A 127 19.52 -3.31 10.14
C ARG A 127 20.02 -3.13 8.70
N LYS A 128 21.34 -3.21 8.51
CA LYS A 128 21.94 -3.16 7.17
C LYS A 128 21.41 -4.27 6.27
N TYR A 129 21.35 -5.51 6.76
CA TYR A 129 20.83 -6.64 5.99
C TYR A 129 19.38 -6.43 5.57
N ILE A 130 18.50 -5.96 6.46
CA ILE A 130 17.11 -5.69 6.17
C ILE A 130 16.98 -4.60 5.10
N ILE A 131 17.76 -3.51 5.20
CA ILE A 131 17.82 -2.46 4.17
C ILE A 131 18.23 -3.07 2.83
N ASP A 132 19.30 -3.85 2.80
CA ASP A 132 19.79 -4.46 1.58
C ASP A 132 18.76 -5.38 0.91
N VAL A 133 18.00 -6.18 1.69
CA VAL A 133 16.90 -7.03 1.20
C VAL A 133 15.80 -6.19 0.54
N ILE A 134 15.39 -5.10 1.17
CA ILE A 134 14.33 -4.23 0.64
C ILE A 134 14.82 -3.50 -0.61
N MET A 135 16.08 -3.04 -0.59
CA MET A 135 16.69 -2.37 -1.73
C MET A 135 16.89 -3.28 -2.94
N ASP A 136 16.97 -4.61 -2.75
CA ASP A 136 16.88 -5.55 -3.88
C ASP A 136 15.56 -5.40 -4.63
N VAL A 137 14.44 -5.24 -3.92
CA VAL A 137 13.13 -5.01 -4.53
C VAL A 137 13.05 -3.62 -5.16
N VAL A 138 13.45 -2.58 -4.45
CA VAL A 138 13.43 -1.20 -4.99
C VAL A 138 14.21 -1.09 -6.30
N LYS A 139 15.37 -1.72 -6.38
CA LYS A 139 16.24 -1.66 -7.58
C LYS A 139 15.69 -2.46 -8.76
N ASN A 140 15.14 -3.63 -8.50
CA ASN A 140 14.87 -4.63 -9.54
C ASN A 140 13.40 -4.69 -9.98
N TYR A 141 12.47 -4.01 -9.29
CA TYR A 141 11.04 -4.07 -9.57
C TYR A 141 10.44 -2.67 -9.67
N ASP A 142 9.38 -2.54 -10.44
CA ASP A 142 8.67 -1.28 -10.64
C ASP A 142 7.53 -1.11 -9.62
N VAL A 143 7.84 -1.27 -8.33
CA VAL A 143 6.89 -1.07 -7.25
C VAL A 143 6.57 0.42 -7.08
N ASP A 144 5.32 0.75 -6.74
CA ASP A 144 4.90 2.11 -6.43
C ASP A 144 5.25 2.50 -4.99
N GLY A 145 5.36 1.51 -4.09
CA GLY A 145 5.71 1.76 -2.70
C GLY A 145 6.33 0.57 -1.97
N ILE A 146 7.00 0.89 -0.88
CA ILE A 146 7.44 -0.04 0.16
C ILE A 146 6.57 0.19 1.39
N HIS A 147 6.09 -0.88 1.99
CA HIS A 147 5.21 -0.83 3.14
C HIS A 147 5.69 -1.73 4.28
N PHE A 148 5.67 -1.21 5.52
CA PHE A 148 5.86 -1.99 6.73
C PHE A 148 4.56 -2.13 7.51
N ASP A 149 4.42 -3.29 8.18
CA ASP A 149 3.41 -3.48 9.22
C ASP A 149 3.90 -2.93 10.59
N ASP A 150 3.26 -3.35 11.67
CA ASP A 150 3.52 -2.92 13.04
C ASP A 150 4.50 -3.82 13.82
N TYR A 151 5.05 -4.86 13.18
CA TYR A 151 5.93 -5.82 13.86
C TYR A 151 7.40 -5.37 13.87
N PHE A 152 7.72 -4.32 14.65
CA PHE A 152 9.08 -3.88 14.91
C PHE A 152 9.70 -4.68 16.06
N TYR A 153 9.40 -4.36 17.30
CA TYR A 153 9.62 -5.27 18.43
C TYR A 153 8.40 -6.18 18.62
N PRO A 154 8.55 -7.34 19.29
CA PRO A 154 7.42 -8.24 19.48
C PRO A 154 6.37 -7.63 20.39
N TYR A 155 5.10 -7.93 20.09
CA TYR A 155 4.01 -7.67 21.02
C TYR A 155 4.25 -8.37 22.36
N PRO A 156 3.96 -7.72 23.50
CA PRO A 156 4.03 -8.38 24.80
C PRO A 156 3.21 -9.67 24.80
N ASP A 157 3.79 -10.75 25.29
CA ASP A 157 3.06 -12.00 25.50
C ASP A 157 2.21 -11.92 26.78
N SER A 158 1.33 -12.92 27.01
CA SER A 158 0.44 -12.97 28.18
C SER A 158 1.17 -12.99 29.54
N ARG A 159 2.49 -13.21 29.54
CA ARG A 159 3.35 -13.25 30.73
C ARG A 159 4.22 -12.00 30.87
N ASN A 160 4.11 -11.06 29.93
CA ASN A 160 5.01 -9.91 29.79
C ASN A 160 6.48 -10.32 29.81
N THR A 161 6.83 -11.39 29.08
CA THR A 161 8.19 -11.88 28.98
C THR A 161 9.11 -10.75 28.45
N PRO A 162 10.19 -10.41 29.14
CA PRO A 162 11.10 -9.39 28.65
C PRO A 162 11.71 -9.77 27.29
N VAL A 163 11.88 -8.76 26.41
CA VAL A 163 12.62 -8.95 25.15
C VAL A 163 14.06 -9.32 25.51
N PRO A 164 14.63 -10.42 24.96
CA PRO A 164 15.96 -10.91 25.33
C PRO A 164 17.08 -10.19 24.57
N ASP A 165 17.21 -8.88 24.73
CA ASP A 165 18.17 -8.01 24.06
C ASP A 165 19.12 -7.23 24.99
N GLN A 166 19.14 -7.53 26.28
CA GLN A 166 19.97 -6.86 27.29
C GLN A 166 21.47 -6.92 26.97
N ILE A 167 21.94 -8.08 26.47
CA ILE A 167 23.35 -8.25 26.09
C ILE A 167 23.67 -7.33 24.90
N THR A 168 22.79 -7.29 23.93
CA THR A 168 22.90 -6.40 22.74
C THR A 168 22.88 -4.94 23.15
N PHE A 169 22.02 -4.56 24.10
CA PHE A 169 22.01 -3.22 24.68
C PHE A 169 23.35 -2.87 25.32
N GLY A 170 23.93 -3.77 26.12
CA GLY A 170 25.26 -3.57 26.70
C GLY A 170 26.37 -3.36 25.67
N GLN A 171 26.25 -3.97 24.49
CA GLN A 171 27.24 -3.89 23.40
C GLN A 171 27.04 -2.66 22.48
N TYR A 172 25.79 -2.27 22.22
CA TYR A 172 25.45 -1.31 21.16
C TYR A 172 24.58 -0.14 21.63
N ASN A 173 24.61 0.24 22.93
CA ASN A 173 23.79 1.34 23.46
C ASN A 173 24.20 2.73 22.92
N ASN A 174 25.44 2.88 22.42
CA ASN A 174 25.95 4.14 21.87
C ASN A 174 25.74 5.36 22.79
N GLY A 175 25.81 5.16 24.11
CA GLY A 175 25.61 6.22 25.10
C GLY A 175 24.15 6.47 25.47
N ILE A 176 23.20 5.71 24.96
CA ILE A 176 21.80 5.78 25.37
C ILE A 176 21.62 4.98 26.67
N GLU A 177 21.23 5.67 27.75
CA GLU A 177 21.18 5.07 29.08
C GLU A 177 19.96 4.15 29.28
N LYS A 178 18.81 4.48 28.66
CA LYS A 178 17.56 3.76 28.85
C LYS A 178 17.32 2.77 27.70
N ILE A 179 17.10 1.52 28.04
CA ILE A 179 16.87 0.45 27.05
C ILE A 179 15.66 0.73 26.15
N ASP A 180 14.60 1.33 26.64
CA ASP A 180 13.40 1.65 25.84
C ASP A 180 13.69 2.76 24.83
N ASP A 181 14.51 3.76 25.18
CA ASP A 181 14.93 4.80 24.25
C ASP A 181 15.88 4.22 23.18
N TRP A 182 16.75 3.30 23.58
CA TRP A 182 17.62 2.58 22.66
C TRP A 182 16.83 1.70 21.67
N ARG A 183 15.81 0.99 22.13
CA ARG A 183 14.95 0.20 21.26
C ARG A 183 14.23 1.07 20.23
N ARG A 184 13.65 2.21 20.66
CA ARG A 184 13.06 3.21 19.74
C ARG A 184 14.07 3.73 18.74
N ASN A 185 15.28 4.06 19.23
CA ASN A 185 16.35 4.53 18.35
C ASN A 185 16.73 3.48 17.29
N ASN A 186 16.78 2.20 17.63
CA ASN A 186 17.06 1.13 16.66
C ASN A 186 16.02 1.06 15.54
N VAL A 187 14.74 1.22 15.87
CA VAL A 187 13.67 1.27 14.88
C VAL A 187 13.75 2.55 14.06
N ASN A 188 13.98 3.69 14.72
CA ASN A 188 14.11 4.99 14.06
C ASN A 188 15.25 5.01 13.04
N VAL A 189 16.42 4.43 13.37
CA VAL A 189 17.57 4.32 12.47
C VAL A 189 17.20 3.47 11.24
N LEU A 190 16.52 2.34 11.41
CA LEU A 190 16.08 1.52 10.27
C LEU A 190 15.15 2.33 9.35
N VAL A 191 14.14 3.01 9.92
CA VAL A 191 13.14 3.76 9.15
C VAL A 191 13.81 4.91 8.39
N HIS A 192 14.64 5.70 9.08
CA HIS A 192 15.40 6.80 8.48
C HIS A 192 16.31 6.32 7.33
N ASP A 193 17.20 5.37 7.62
CA ASP A 193 18.21 4.94 6.66
C ASP A 193 17.60 4.27 5.42
N LEU A 194 16.51 3.52 5.60
CA LEU A 194 15.76 2.94 4.50
C LEU A 194 15.09 4.03 3.65
N GLY A 195 14.45 5.03 4.28
CA GLY A 195 13.85 6.16 3.57
C GLY A 195 14.89 6.88 2.69
N VAL A 196 16.05 7.20 3.25
CA VAL A 196 17.18 7.80 2.52
C VAL A 196 17.63 6.90 1.36
N ALA A 197 17.78 5.59 1.60
CA ALA A 197 18.22 4.65 0.56
C ALA A 197 17.22 4.55 -0.60
N ILE A 198 15.91 4.48 -0.31
CA ILE A 198 14.86 4.46 -1.32
C ILE A 198 14.91 5.73 -2.18
N LYS A 199 14.87 6.90 -1.55
CA LYS A 199 14.82 8.19 -2.26
C LYS A 199 16.07 8.46 -3.10
N LYS A 200 17.21 7.94 -2.70
CA LYS A 200 18.46 8.02 -3.48
C LYS A 200 18.40 7.25 -4.80
N ILE A 201 17.67 6.14 -4.87
CA ILE A 201 17.64 5.25 -6.05
C ILE A 201 16.41 5.51 -6.91
N LYS A 202 15.22 5.58 -6.28
CA LYS A 202 13.92 5.84 -6.92
C LYS A 202 13.12 6.82 -6.08
N PRO A 203 13.27 8.12 -6.28
CA PRO A 203 12.60 9.15 -5.46
C PRO A 203 11.07 8.99 -5.43
N TYR A 204 10.49 8.50 -6.52
CA TYR A 204 9.06 8.30 -6.68
C TYR A 204 8.49 7.09 -5.91
N VAL A 205 9.32 6.14 -5.44
CA VAL A 205 8.83 5.02 -4.66
C VAL A 205 8.39 5.50 -3.28
N LYS A 206 7.10 5.36 -3.00
CA LYS A 206 6.48 5.74 -1.73
C LYS A 206 6.99 4.85 -0.60
N TYR A 207 7.19 5.41 0.57
CA TYR A 207 7.53 4.64 1.76
C TYR A 207 6.49 4.88 2.85
N GLY A 208 5.80 3.84 3.26
CA GLY A 208 4.74 3.91 4.24
C GLY A 208 4.80 2.85 5.31
N ILE A 209 4.17 3.13 6.44
CA ILE A 209 4.13 2.23 7.59
C ILE A 209 2.73 2.18 8.17
N SER A 210 2.31 0.96 8.55
CA SER A 210 1.04 0.66 9.22
C SER A 210 1.29 0.29 10.70
N PRO A 211 1.54 1.26 11.59
CA PRO A 211 1.77 0.99 13.00
C PRO A 211 0.48 0.63 13.73
N CYS A 212 0.59 0.16 14.99
CA CYS A 212 -0.57 0.05 15.88
C CYS A 212 -1.31 1.41 15.96
N GLY A 213 -2.65 1.36 16.00
CA GLY A 213 -3.51 2.55 15.90
C GLY A 213 -3.30 3.60 16.99
N VAL A 214 -2.90 3.19 18.18
CA VAL A 214 -2.59 4.10 19.31
C VAL A 214 -1.09 4.36 19.33
N TRP A 215 -0.67 5.61 19.06
CA TRP A 215 0.74 6.00 19.19
C TRP A 215 1.17 5.97 20.65
N ASP A 216 0.55 6.79 21.52
CA ASP A 216 0.66 6.71 22.96
C ASP A 216 -0.63 7.22 23.62
N ASN A 217 -0.86 6.83 24.87
CA ASN A 217 -2.03 7.25 25.64
C ASN A 217 -1.76 8.55 26.38
N LYS A 218 -2.74 9.46 26.42
CA LYS A 218 -2.63 10.78 27.05
C LYS A 218 -2.27 10.71 28.54
N GLU A 219 -2.66 9.66 29.24
CA GLU A 219 -2.32 9.47 30.66
C GLU A 219 -0.81 9.27 30.88
N ASN A 220 -0.10 8.75 29.88
CA ASN A 220 1.33 8.47 29.93
C ASN A 220 2.18 9.54 29.23
N ASN A 221 1.57 10.26 28.30
CA ASN A 221 2.21 11.29 27.48
C ASN A 221 1.18 12.33 27.07
N THR A 222 1.35 13.57 27.51
CA THR A 222 0.40 14.66 27.23
C THR A 222 0.14 14.92 25.75
N ALA A 223 1.06 14.52 24.86
CA ALA A 223 0.89 14.57 23.41
C ALA A 223 0.10 13.36 22.87
N GLY A 224 -0.15 12.32 23.67
CA GLY A 224 -0.88 11.12 23.28
C GLY A 224 -2.38 11.36 23.07
N SER A 225 -3.03 10.38 22.44
CA SER A 225 -4.49 10.36 22.24
C SER A 225 -5.22 10.07 23.56
N ASP A 226 -6.48 10.51 23.68
CA ASP A 226 -7.34 10.19 24.82
C ASP A 226 -7.86 8.75 24.72
N THR A 227 -6.93 7.83 24.89
CA THR A 227 -7.13 6.38 24.75
C THR A 227 -6.45 5.63 25.90
N ARG A 228 -6.71 4.31 25.96
CA ARG A 228 -6.14 3.35 26.91
C ARG A 228 -5.80 2.04 26.19
N GLY A 229 -5.36 2.14 24.95
CA GLY A 229 -4.95 0.99 24.15
C GLY A 229 -3.47 0.66 24.31
N LEU A 230 -3.04 -0.44 23.69
CA LEU A 230 -1.63 -0.77 23.56
C LEU A 230 -0.90 0.34 22.81
N SER A 231 0.19 0.84 23.38
CA SER A 231 0.96 1.95 22.82
C SER A 231 2.03 1.45 21.85
N ALA A 232 1.98 1.93 20.59
CA ALA A 232 3.04 1.68 19.62
C ALA A 232 4.39 2.22 20.10
N TYR A 233 4.40 3.41 20.69
CA TYR A 233 5.60 4.10 21.17
C TYR A 233 6.28 3.37 22.34
N ARG A 234 5.50 2.88 23.33
CA ARG A 234 6.04 2.28 24.55
C ARG A 234 6.31 0.79 24.43
N GLU A 235 5.42 0.07 23.75
CA GLU A 235 5.42 -1.40 23.78
C GLU A 235 6.02 -2.01 22.52
N LEU A 236 5.88 -1.31 21.37
CA LEU A 236 6.44 -1.74 20.09
C LEU A 236 7.65 -0.92 19.67
N TYR A 237 7.97 0.13 20.46
CA TYR A 237 9.09 1.05 20.21
C TYR A 237 9.03 1.72 18.83
N ALA A 238 7.80 1.95 18.35
CA ALA A 238 7.48 2.53 17.05
C ALA A 238 7.03 4.00 17.20
N ASP A 239 7.85 4.94 16.73
CA ASP A 239 7.59 6.37 16.85
C ASP A 239 7.08 6.97 15.54
N GLY A 240 5.85 6.60 15.15
CA GLY A 240 5.21 7.05 13.92
C GLY A 240 5.09 8.58 13.80
N VAL A 241 4.90 9.27 14.91
CA VAL A 241 4.85 10.75 14.93
C VAL A 241 6.19 11.35 14.50
N LYS A 242 7.30 10.84 15.06
CA LYS A 242 8.63 11.30 14.67
C LYS A 242 8.90 11.04 13.20
N TRP A 243 8.53 9.86 12.68
CA TRP A 243 8.79 9.52 11.27
C TRP A 243 8.05 10.45 10.30
N MET A 244 6.83 10.86 10.65
CA MET A 244 6.04 11.83 9.89
C MET A 244 6.64 13.24 10.01
N GLN A 245 6.95 13.68 11.23
CA GLN A 245 7.49 15.00 11.52
C GLN A 245 8.82 15.26 10.81
N GLU A 246 9.71 14.26 10.81
CA GLU A 246 11.02 14.36 10.16
C GLU A 246 10.95 14.07 8.64
N GLY A 247 9.78 13.69 8.13
CA GLY A 247 9.58 13.35 6.71
C GLY A 247 10.33 12.11 6.24
N TRP A 248 10.58 11.14 7.14
CA TRP A 248 11.28 9.90 6.81
C TRP A 248 10.41 8.93 6.03
N ILE A 249 9.09 9.05 6.16
CA ILE A 249 8.09 8.28 5.43
C ILE A 249 7.15 9.20 4.66
N ASP A 250 6.57 8.71 3.58
CA ASP A 250 5.64 9.46 2.73
C ASP A 250 4.20 9.35 3.21
N TYR A 251 3.85 8.25 3.86
CA TYR A 251 2.52 8.07 4.42
C TYR A 251 2.54 7.18 5.67
N ILE A 252 1.54 7.41 6.53
CA ILE A 252 1.26 6.55 7.66
C ILE A 252 -0.14 5.96 7.53
N ASN A 253 -0.29 4.69 7.93
CA ASN A 253 -1.55 3.95 7.92
C ASN A 253 -1.80 3.26 9.26
N PRO A 254 -2.09 3.98 10.34
CA PRO A 254 -2.33 3.37 11.64
C PRO A 254 -3.49 2.38 11.60
N GLN A 255 -3.33 1.24 12.25
CA GLN A 255 -4.33 0.17 12.33
C GLN A 255 -5.43 0.55 13.32
N ILE A 256 -6.37 1.41 12.89
CA ILE A 256 -7.49 1.88 13.71
C ILE A 256 -8.64 0.85 13.66
N TYR A 257 -8.37 -0.37 14.15
CA TYR A 257 -9.29 -1.51 14.11
C TYR A 257 -10.30 -1.47 15.26
N PHE A 258 -10.84 -0.30 15.54
CA PHE A 258 -11.79 -0.05 16.62
C PHE A 258 -13.12 0.46 16.08
N PRO A 259 -14.26 0.15 16.73
CA PRO A 259 -15.53 0.75 16.38
C PRO A 259 -15.63 2.16 16.95
N PHE A 260 -16.59 2.94 16.44
CA PHE A 260 -17.00 4.19 17.08
C PHE A 260 -17.35 3.97 18.55
N LYS A 261 -17.05 4.94 19.40
CA LYS A 261 -17.35 4.94 20.85
C LYS A 261 -16.74 3.77 21.61
N ASN A 262 -15.65 3.18 21.11
CA ASN A 262 -14.91 2.16 21.86
C ASN A 262 -14.32 2.78 23.13
N ARG A 263 -14.51 2.12 24.29
CA ARG A 263 -14.08 2.64 25.59
C ARG A 263 -12.56 2.82 25.73
N ALA A 264 -11.80 1.94 25.12
CA ALA A 264 -10.34 1.95 25.23
C ALA A 264 -9.69 2.82 24.14
N ALA A 265 -10.23 2.79 22.92
CA ALA A 265 -9.68 3.50 21.79
C ALA A 265 -10.80 3.72 20.76
N ALA A 266 -11.53 4.81 20.89
CA ALA A 266 -12.60 5.14 19.97
C ALA A 266 -12.04 5.52 18.60
N TYR A 267 -12.67 5.00 17.53
CA TYR A 267 -12.26 5.24 16.15
C TYR A 267 -12.13 6.75 15.85
N GLU A 268 -13.15 7.52 16.18
CA GLU A 268 -13.21 8.96 15.94
C GLU A 268 -12.12 9.75 16.69
N ILE A 269 -11.78 9.33 17.91
CA ILE A 269 -10.72 9.96 18.71
C ILE A 269 -9.35 9.74 18.07
N LEU A 270 -9.12 8.52 17.55
CA LEU A 270 -7.85 8.19 16.90
C LEU A 270 -7.71 8.88 15.54
N VAL A 271 -8.77 8.97 14.75
CA VAL A 271 -8.76 9.69 13.47
C VAL A 271 -8.48 11.18 13.72
N ASP A 272 -9.23 11.83 14.63
CA ASP A 272 -9.03 13.24 15.01
C ASP A 272 -7.61 13.50 15.57
N TRP A 273 -7.05 12.54 16.28
CA TRP A 273 -5.69 12.67 16.80
C TRP A 273 -4.64 12.55 15.70
N TRP A 274 -4.73 11.53 14.82
CA TRP A 274 -3.74 11.29 13.77
C TRP A 274 -3.71 12.38 12.71
N GLN A 275 -4.88 12.92 12.30
CA GLN A 275 -4.90 14.00 11.31
C GLN A 275 -4.18 15.27 11.78
N LYS A 276 -4.06 15.51 13.10
CA LYS A 276 -3.28 16.60 13.69
C LYS A 276 -1.77 16.34 13.71
N HIS A 277 -1.33 15.14 13.34
CA HIS A 277 0.06 14.72 13.39
C HIS A 277 0.57 14.23 12.01
N THR A 278 0.02 14.76 10.92
CA THR A 278 0.40 14.40 9.54
C THR A 278 1.67 15.10 9.08
N TYR A 279 1.94 16.29 9.59
CA TYR A 279 3.11 17.12 9.23
C TYR A 279 3.30 17.26 7.71
N GLY A 280 2.20 17.34 6.94
CA GLY A 280 2.21 17.46 5.50
C GLY A 280 2.57 16.17 4.75
N ARG A 281 2.49 15.02 5.40
CA ARG A 281 2.56 13.69 4.79
C ARG A 281 1.18 13.05 4.77
N HIS A 282 0.98 12.02 3.94
CA HIS A 282 -0.33 11.37 3.83
C HIS A 282 -0.68 10.54 5.05
N PHE A 283 -1.94 10.66 5.45
CA PHE A 283 -2.57 9.83 6.45
C PHE A 283 -3.68 9.00 5.83
N TYR A 284 -3.51 7.69 5.82
CA TYR A 284 -4.54 6.72 5.48
C TYR A 284 -5.02 6.01 6.73
N VAL A 285 -6.32 5.72 6.82
CA VAL A 285 -6.85 4.97 7.96
C VAL A 285 -6.86 3.48 7.65
N GLY A 286 -6.22 2.69 8.52
CA GLY A 286 -6.27 1.23 8.50
C GLY A 286 -7.57 0.71 9.09
N HIS A 287 -8.34 -0.05 8.31
CA HIS A 287 -9.59 -0.69 8.75
C HIS A 287 -9.43 -2.19 8.90
N GLY A 288 -9.84 -2.72 10.05
CA GLY A 288 -9.95 -4.17 10.28
C GLY A 288 -11.21 -4.73 9.65
N ALA A 289 -11.25 -4.90 8.32
CA ALA A 289 -12.43 -5.33 7.58
C ALA A 289 -12.98 -6.71 8.03
N TYR A 290 -12.11 -7.60 8.51
CA TYR A 290 -12.50 -8.92 9.05
C TYR A 290 -13.35 -8.83 10.32
N ARG A 291 -13.31 -7.70 11.03
CA ARG A 291 -14.00 -7.51 12.32
C ARG A 291 -15.50 -7.35 12.17
N VAL A 292 -16.00 -7.06 10.96
CA VAL A 292 -17.44 -6.88 10.70
C VAL A 292 -18.28 -8.13 11.00
N THR A 293 -17.65 -9.29 11.16
CA THR A 293 -18.29 -10.55 11.55
C THR A 293 -18.11 -10.89 13.02
N GLU A 294 -17.35 -10.09 13.80
CA GLU A 294 -17.15 -10.32 15.21
C GLU A 294 -18.41 -10.03 16.02
N ASN A 295 -18.77 -10.94 16.92
CA ASN A 295 -19.84 -10.71 17.90
C ASN A 295 -19.31 -9.96 19.13
N LYS A 296 -18.78 -8.74 18.89
CA LYS A 296 -18.27 -7.86 19.95
C LYS A 296 -18.99 -6.52 19.91
N ILE A 297 -19.05 -5.85 21.06
CA ILE A 297 -19.65 -4.51 21.19
C ILE A 297 -19.06 -3.56 20.13
N GLY A 298 -19.96 -2.90 19.39
CA GLY A 298 -19.62 -1.98 18.31
C GLY A 298 -19.43 -2.65 16.95
N TRP A 299 -19.05 -3.94 16.87
CA TRP A 299 -18.91 -4.68 15.62
C TRP A 299 -20.17 -5.46 15.22
N THR A 300 -21.16 -5.58 16.12
CA THR A 300 -22.51 -6.10 15.78
C THR A 300 -23.28 -5.17 14.85
N ASP A 301 -22.91 -3.89 14.77
CA ASP A 301 -23.38 -2.95 13.77
C ASP A 301 -22.64 -3.18 12.44
N ARG A 302 -23.33 -3.82 11.48
CA ARG A 302 -22.76 -4.13 10.15
C ARG A 302 -22.48 -2.88 9.30
N SER A 303 -23.03 -1.73 9.66
CA SER A 303 -22.75 -0.46 9.00
C SER A 303 -21.45 0.21 9.48
N GLN A 304 -20.71 -0.40 10.37
CA GLN A 304 -19.55 0.19 11.04
C GLN A 304 -18.51 0.69 10.02
N ILE A 305 -18.01 -0.16 9.13
CA ILE A 305 -17.03 0.25 8.10
C ILE A 305 -17.60 1.28 7.12
N PRO A 306 -18.79 1.11 6.52
CA PRO A 306 -19.40 2.15 5.69
C PRO A 306 -19.52 3.52 6.37
N ARG A 307 -19.88 3.55 7.66
CA ARG A 307 -19.95 4.80 8.44
C ARG A 307 -18.57 5.39 8.70
N GLN A 308 -17.57 4.56 8.97
CA GLN A 308 -16.19 5.01 9.12
C GLN A 308 -15.69 5.70 7.85
N VAL A 309 -15.91 5.08 6.67
CA VAL A 309 -15.53 5.70 5.39
C VAL A 309 -16.24 7.03 5.15
N ARG A 310 -17.55 7.14 5.48
CA ARG A 310 -18.27 8.41 5.35
C ARG A 310 -17.72 9.47 6.29
N HIS A 311 -17.40 9.10 7.53
CA HIS A 311 -16.78 10.00 8.50
C HIS A 311 -15.44 10.55 7.97
N LEU A 312 -14.58 9.72 7.37
CA LEU A 312 -13.31 10.18 6.79
C LEU A 312 -13.47 11.19 5.65
N ARG A 313 -14.60 11.20 4.95
CA ARG A 313 -14.88 12.18 3.89
C ARG A 313 -15.25 13.56 4.42
N GLU A 314 -15.60 13.66 5.69
CA GLU A 314 -15.88 14.91 6.41
C GLU A 314 -14.59 15.49 7.01
N GLU A 315 -13.51 14.70 7.08
CA GLU A 315 -12.20 15.10 7.58
C GLU A 315 -11.32 15.70 6.48
N HIS A 316 -10.41 16.61 6.85
CA HIS A 316 -9.63 17.40 5.88
C HIS A 316 -8.29 16.76 5.50
N ASP A 317 -7.62 16.09 6.45
CA ASP A 317 -6.25 15.60 6.29
C ASP A 317 -6.21 14.06 6.31
N VAL A 318 -7.18 13.42 5.62
CA VAL A 318 -7.26 11.97 5.45
C VAL A 318 -7.38 11.64 3.96
N GLU A 319 -6.33 11.06 3.39
CA GLU A 319 -6.26 10.78 1.96
C GLU A 319 -6.96 9.50 1.54
N GLY A 320 -7.37 8.65 2.49
CA GLY A 320 -8.12 7.45 2.16
C GLY A 320 -8.10 6.35 3.21
N SER A 321 -8.48 5.17 2.75
CA SER A 321 -8.70 3.96 3.58
C SER A 321 -7.88 2.79 3.06
N ILE A 322 -7.28 2.02 3.98
CA ILE A 322 -6.60 0.76 3.68
C ILE A 322 -7.28 -0.37 4.48
N TYR A 323 -7.61 -1.47 3.82
CA TYR A 323 -8.41 -2.54 4.42
C TYR A 323 -7.59 -3.80 4.68
N PHE A 324 -7.56 -4.26 5.90
CA PHE A 324 -7.04 -5.57 6.25
C PHE A 324 -8.21 -6.55 6.49
N SER A 325 -8.42 -7.53 5.62
CA SER A 325 -7.60 -7.91 4.48
C SER A 325 -8.46 -8.08 3.22
N SER A 326 -7.79 -8.27 2.07
CA SER A 326 -8.38 -8.59 0.78
C SER A 326 -9.48 -9.65 0.86
N LYS A 327 -9.22 -10.76 1.58
CA LYS A 327 -10.20 -11.85 1.77
C LYS A 327 -11.54 -11.36 2.34
N SER A 328 -11.53 -10.41 3.26
CA SER A 328 -12.76 -9.87 3.84
C SER A 328 -13.64 -9.15 2.81
N LEU A 329 -13.01 -8.57 1.80
CA LEU A 329 -13.69 -7.89 0.69
C LEU A 329 -14.15 -8.91 -0.37
N THR A 330 -13.27 -9.81 -0.80
CA THR A 330 -13.61 -10.82 -1.83
C THR A 330 -14.67 -11.82 -1.35
N ASP A 331 -14.71 -12.14 -0.06
CA ASP A 331 -15.77 -12.92 0.57
C ASP A 331 -17.07 -12.10 0.76
N ASN A 332 -17.05 -10.80 0.40
CA ASN A 332 -18.15 -9.86 0.56
C ASN A 332 -18.80 -9.89 1.96
N LEU A 333 -17.96 -9.92 2.99
CA LEU A 333 -18.44 -10.04 4.37
C LEU A 333 -19.50 -8.98 4.67
N VAL A 334 -20.65 -9.40 5.10
CA VAL A 334 -21.84 -8.57 5.41
C VAL A 334 -22.22 -7.55 4.31
N GLY A 335 -21.90 -7.83 3.05
CA GLY A 335 -22.15 -6.93 1.92
C GLY A 335 -21.18 -5.76 1.80
N LEU A 336 -19.97 -5.87 2.38
CA LEU A 336 -19.01 -4.77 2.41
C LEU A 336 -18.49 -4.41 1.02
N GLN A 337 -18.16 -5.42 0.18
CA GLN A 337 -17.72 -5.18 -1.19
C GLN A 337 -18.81 -4.52 -2.04
N ASP A 338 -20.07 -4.95 -1.87
CA ASP A 338 -21.23 -4.35 -2.55
C ASP A 338 -21.44 -2.90 -2.12
N SER A 339 -21.26 -2.59 -0.82
CA SER A 339 -21.30 -1.22 -0.32
C SER A 339 -20.21 -0.34 -0.93
N MET A 340 -19.02 -0.88 -1.12
CA MET A 340 -17.94 -0.16 -1.81
C MET A 340 -18.30 0.11 -3.27
N ARG A 341 -18.65 -0.92 -4.02
CA ARG A 341 -18.94 -0.84 -5.46
C ARG A 341 -20.12 0.08 -5.78
N ASN A 342 -21.21 -0.04 -5.04
CA ASN A 342 -22.48 0.58 -5.40
C ASN A 342 -22.71 1.95 -4.74
N ASP A 343 -21.92 2.28 -3.70
CA ASP A 343 -22.10 3.50 -2.90
C ASP A 343 -20.77 4.21 -2.64
N LEU A 344 -19.89 3.62 -1.80
CA LEU A 344 -18.75 4.34 -1.25
C LEU A 344 -17.70 4.70 -2.32
N TYR A 345 -17.43 3.81 -3.26
CA TYR A 345 -16.39 3.97 -4.30
C TYR A 345 -16.93 3.71 -5.71
N ARG A 346 -18.20 4.07 -5.95
CA ARG A 346 -18.84 3.88 -7.25
C ARG A 346 -18.16 4.62 -8.41
N THR A 347 -17.40 5.67 -8.12
CA THR A 347 -16.61 6.43 -9.09
C THR A 347 -15.13 6.16 -8.89
N PRO A 348 -14.35 5.98 -9.97
CA PRO A 348 -12.92 5.84 -9.87
C PRO A 348 -12.26 7.07 -9.22
N ALA A 349 -11.12 6.87 -8.58
CA ALA A 349 -10.28 7.95 -8.06
C ALA A 349 -8.82 7.65 -8.38
N LEU A 350 -8.05 8.69 -8.69
CA LEU A 350 -6.59 8.61 -8.72
C LEU A 350 -6.05 8.55 -7.28
N PRO A 351 -4.93 7.85 -7.04
CA PRO A 351 -4.19 8.02 -5.80
C PRO A 351 -3.79 9.49 -5.59
N PRO A 352 -3.73 9.97 -4.34
CA PRO A 352 -3.36 11.35 -4.05
C PRO A 352 -1.93 11.66 -4.52
N THR A 353 -1.72 12.89 -5.01
CA THR A 353 -0.40 13.40 -5.39
C THR A 353 0.47 13.63 -4.15
N MET A 354 1.79 13.51 -4.32
CA MET A 354 2.78 13.76 -3.25
C MET A 354 3.68 14.95 -3.62
N PRO A 355 3.21 16.20 -3.43
CA PRO A 355 3.92 17.38 -3.93
C PRO A 355 5.30 17.60 -3.31
N TRP A 356 5.61 16.95 -2.18
CA TRP A 356 6.96 16.95 -1.58
C TRP A 356 7.95 16.04 -2.32
N LEU A 357 7.47 15.14 -3.20
CA LEU A 357 8.31 14.31 -4.06
C LEU A 357 8.40 14.90 -5.46
N ASP A 358 7.25 15.26 -6.04
CA ASP A 358 7.13 15.92 -7.31
C ASP A 358 5.77 16.63 -7.45
N SER A 359 5.76 17.79 -8.14
CA SER A 359 4.56 18.61 -8.39
C SER A 359 4.44 19.08 -9.83
N ILE A 360 5.29 18.58 -10.74
CA ILE A 360 5.32 18.99 -12.14
C ILE A 360 4.52 17.98 -12.96
N PRO A 361 3.33 18.33 -13.47
CA PRO A 361 2.54 17.40 -14.26
C PRO A 361 3.18 17.13 -15.63
N PRO A 362 2.93 15.95 -16.24
CA PRO A 362 3.37 15.68 -17.60
C PRO A 362 2.69 16.60 -18.61
N ASN A 363 3.24 16.66 -19.82
CA ASN A 363 2.60 17.33 -20.95
C ASN A 363 1.31 16.61 -21.35
N ALA A 364 0.35 17.36 -21.92
CA ALA A 364 -0.92 16.80 -22.37
C ALA A 364 -0.76 15.88 -23.57
N PRO A 365 -1.48 14.73 -23.64
CA PRO A 365 -1.57 13.93 -24.85
C PRO A 365 -2.16 14.75 -26.01
N PHE A 366 -1.81 14.42 -27.24
CA PHE A 366 -2.29 15.12 -28.41
C PHE A 366 -2.74 14.17 -29.52
N GLY A 367 -3.33 14.72 -30.60
CA GLY A 367 -3.78 13.92 -31.74
C GLY A 367 -4.86 12.89 -31.40
N LEU A 368 -5.75 13.21 -30.43
CA LEU A 368 -6.85 12.32 -30.09
C LEU A 368 -7.75 12.11 -31.30
N LEU A 369 -8.00 10.84 -31.64
CA LEU A 369 -8.89 10.38 -32.68
C LEU A 369 -9.88 9.38 -32.09
N VAL A 370 -11.16 9.51 -32.44
CA VAL A 370 -12.24 8.61 -32.00
C VAL A 370 -12.86 7.96 -33.24
N LYS A 371 -12.85 6.63 -33.27
CA LYS A 371 -13.48 5.82 -34.34
C LYS A 371 -14.65 5.04 -33.78
N ASN A 372 -15.81 5.23 -34.35
CA ASN A 372 -16.98 4.40 -34.05
C ASN A 372 -16.91 3.07 -34.78
N SER A 373 -17.32 1.98 -34.14
CA SER A 373 -17.47 0.68 -34.78
C SER A 373 -18.61 0.69 -35.82
N ALA A 374 -18.51 -0.14 -36.86
CA ALA A 374 -19.52 -0.21 -37.91
C ALA A 374 -20.96 -0.51 -37.41
N ASN A 375 -21.07 -1.17 -36.25
CA ASN A 375 -22.35 -1.47 -35.61
C ASN A 375 -22.79 -0.40 -34.58
N GLY A 376 -22.03 0.69 -34.41
CA GLY A 376 -22.34 1.78 -33.49
C GLY A 376 -22.29 1.43 -31.99
N LYS A 377 -21.67 0.30 -31.61
CA LYS A 377 -21.67 -0.21 -30.23
C LYS A 377 -20.40 0.10 -29.45
N MET A 378 -19.35 0.59 -30.10
CA MET A 378 -18.05 0.84 -29.47
C MET A 378 -17.43 2.09 -30.08
N ASN A 379 -16.68 2.84 -29.24
CA ASN A 379 -15.80 3.90 -29.70
C ASN A 379 -14.34 3.53 -29.37
N THR A 380 -13.49 3.49 -30.37
CA THR A 380 -12.06 3.27 -30.17
C THR A 380 -11.30 4.58 -30.27
N LEU A 381 -10.59 4.90 -29.19
CA LEU A 381 -9.79 6.09 -29.03
C LEU A 381 -8.33 5.76 -29.34
N PHE A 382 -7.65 6.69 -30.03
CA PHE A 382 -6.21 6.65 -30.27
C PHE A 382 -5.65 8.04 -29.94
N TRP A 383 -4.47 8.09 -29.33
CA TRP A 383 -3.78 9.34 -29.02
C TRP A 383 -2.28 9.20 -29.21
N GLN A 384 -1.57 10.31 -29.21
CA GLN A 384 -0.12 10.31 -29.26
C GLN A 384 0.46 10.62 -27.88
N LYS A 385 1.58 9.95 -27.60
CA LYS A 385 2.35 10.14 -26.37
C LYS A 385 2.86 11.58 -26.31
N PRO A 386 2.67 12.30 -25.20
CA PRO A 386 3.20 13.63 -25.05
C PRO A 386 4.73 13.62 -24.98
N ASP A 387 5.34 14.75 -25.34
CA ASP A 387 6.75 14.99 -25.11
C ASP A 387 7.08 14.96 -23.61
N VAL A 388 8.35 14.72 -23.30
CA VAL A 388 8.89 14.72 -21.94
C VAL A 388 8.61 16.07 -21.27
N ALA A 389 8.20 16.04 -20.00
CA ALA A 389 7.92 17.24 -19.21
C ALA A 389 9.21 18.01 -18.84
N THR A 390 9.06 19.18 -18.23
CA THR A 390 10.20 20.07 -17.92
C THR A 390 11.15 19.52 -16.86
N ASP A 391 10.69 18.59 -16.05
CA ASP A 391 11.47 17.83 -15.04
C ASP A 391 12.22 16.61 -15.61
N GLY A 392 11.99 16.30 -16.89
CA GLY A 392 12.58 15.16 -17.57
C GLY A 392 11.75 13.88 -17.49
N GLU A 393 10.55 13.92 -16.89
CA GLU A 393 9.68 12.75 -16.79
C GLU A 393 8.79 12.58 -18.03
N SER A 394 8.59 11.33 -18.43
CA SER A 394 7.62 10.93 -19.46
C SER A 394 6.29 10.58 -18.81
N ALA A 395 5.21 10.63 -19.60
CA ALA A 395 3.92 10.11 -19.15
C ALA A 395 4.05 8.66 -18.66
N TYR A 396 3.63 8.41 -17.43
CA TYR A 396 3.61 7.10 -16.81
C TYR A 396 2.33 6.33 -17.11
N GLY A 397 1.23 7.07 -17.34
CA GLY A 397 -0.07 6.50 -17.64
C GLY A 397 -1.05 7.52 -18.18
N TYR A 398 -2.29 7.09 -18.35
CA TYR A 398 -3.35 7.91 -18.91
C TYR A 398 -4.66 7.74 -18.16
N VAL A 399 -5.47 8.82 -18.14
CA VAL A 399 -6.86 8.82 -17.69
C VAL A 399 -7.75 9.23 -18.85
N ILE A 400 -8.82 8.46 -19.06
CA ILE A 400 -9.78 8.71 -20.14
C ILE A 400 -11.10 9.14 -19.55
N TYR A 401 -11.60 10.27 -20.05
CA TYR A 401 -12.87 10.84 -19.63
C TYR A 401 -13.88 10.80 -20.78
N ARG A 402 -15.14 10.48 -20.43
CA ARG A 402 -16.28 10.48 -21.34
C ARG A 402 -17.33 11.49 -20.88
N PHE A 403 -17.77 12.34 -21.80
CA PHE A 403 -18.81 13.34 -21.59
C PHE A 403 -19.92 13.16 -22.64
N ASN A 404 -21.15 13.60 -22.33
CA ASN A 404 -22.16 13.78 -23.36
C ASN A 404 -21.71 14.89 -24.33
N LEU A 405 -22.15 14.85 -25.58
CA LEU A 405 -21.64 15.77 -26.61
C LEU A 405 -21.82 17.25 -26.25
N ASP A 406 -22.95 17.60 -25.65
CA ASP A 406 -23.33 18.96 -25.23
C ASP A 406 -22.75 19.37 -23.86
N GLU A 407 -22.19 18.43 -23.10
CA GLU A 407 -21.69 18.65 -21.76
C GLU A 407 -20.33 19.38 -21.77
N LYS A 408 -20.12 20.32 -20.85
CA LYS A 408 -18.81 20.98 -20.71
C LYS A 408 -17.77 19.99 -20.16
N VAL A 409 -16.57 19.96 -20.77
CA VAL A 409 -15.44 19.17 -20.27
C VAL A 409 -15.05 19.66 -18.87
N ASN A 410 -15.04 18.74 -17.91
CA ASN A 410 -14.60 18.96 -16.53
C ASN A 410 -13.90 17.71 -16.00
N ILE A 411 -12.58 17.67 -16.08
CA ILE A 411 -11.74 16.55 -15.60
C ILE A 411 -11.72 16.44 -14.06
N LYS A 412 -12.23 17.44 -13.34
CA LYS A 412 -12.36 17.36 -11.87
C LYS A 412 -13.57 16.52 -11.43
N ASP A 413 -14.44 16.12 -12.35
CA ASP A 413 -15.55 15.23 -12.06
C ASP A 413 -15.11 13.76 -12.21
N PRO A 414 -14.88 13.02 -11.12
CA PRO A 414 -14.47 11.62 -11.18
C PRO A 414 -15.52 10.70 -11.80
N GLY A 415 -16.80 11.14 -11.83
CA GLY A 415 -17.88 10.41 -12.51
C GLY A 415 -17.75 10.35 -14.03
N LYS A 416 -16.79 11.09 -14.61
CA LYS A 416 -16.49 11.09 -16.05
C LYS A 416 -15.32 10.17 -16.43
N ILE A 417 -14.58 9.67 -15.45
CA ILE A 417 -13.48 8.73 -15.68
C ILE A 417 -14.08 7.38 -16.09
N ILE A 418 -13.66 6.88 -17.25
CA ILE A 418 -14.04 5.56 -17.74
C ILE A 418 -12.87 4.58 -17.74
N PHE A 419 -11.62 5.07 -17.76
CA PHE A 419 -10.45 4.22 -17.74
C PHE A 419 -9.22 4.93 -17.14
N ILE A 420 -8.43 4.16 -16.40
CA ILE A 420 -7.12 4.58 -15.87
C ILE A 420 -6.14 3.46 -16.18
N THR A 421 -4.96 3.80 -16.65
CA THR A 421 -3.85 2.86 -16.84
C THR A 421 -2.54 3.46 -16.35
N PHE A 422 -1.66 2.64 -15.78
CA PHE A 422 -0.29 2.98 -15.43
C PHE A 422 0.68 2.31 -16.43
N ASP A 423 0.35 2.49 -17.71
CA ASP A 423 1.15 2.04 -18.85
C ASP A 423 1.29 3.21 -19.83
N GLY A 424 2.43 3.88 -19.79
CA GLY A 424 2.73 5.06 -20.62
C GLY A 424 2.86 4.75 -22.12
N ASP A 425 2.90 3.49 -22.51
CA ASP A 425 2.94 3.07 -23.91
C ASP A 425 1.57 2.60 -24.45
N LYS A 426 0.56 2.61 -23.59
CA LYS A 426 -0.83 2.31 -23.98
C LYS A 426 -1.45 3.56 -24.64
N LEU A 427 -1.48 3.57 -25.96
CA LEU A 427 -1.96 4.71 -26.76
C LEU A 427 -3.32 4.44 -27.43
N GLN A 428 -4.06 3.48 -26.92
CA GLN A 428 -5.36 3.07 -27.42
C GLN A 428 -6.27 2.58 -26.29
N TYR A 429 -7.56 2.90 -26.42
CA TYR A 429 -8.61 2.36 -25.57
C TYR A 429 -9.90 2.15 -26.36
N THR A 430 -10.67 1.11 -26.07
CA THR A 430 -12.00 0.89 -26.63
C THR A 430 -13.05 1.02 -25.53
N ASP A 431 -13.94 1.99 -25.71
CA ASP A 431 -15.14 2.17 -24.90
C ASP A 431 -16.28 1.33 -25.51
N ASP A 432 -16.60 0.24 -24.86
CA ASP A 432 -17.66 -0.71 -25.23
C ASP A 432 -18.94 -0.57 -24.39
N ASP A 433 -18.94 0.41 -23.46
CA ASP A 433 -20.09 0.76 -22.61
C ASP A 433 -20.83 2.01 -23.11
N ILE A 434 -20.93 2.18 -24.42
CA ILE A 434 -21.70 3.30 -25.00
C ILE A 434 -23.18 2.94 -25.17
N LYS A 435 -24.04 3.90 -24.83
CA LYS A 435 -25.49 3.74 -25.06
C LYS A 435 -25.82 3.96 -26.54
N GLN A 436 -26.64 3.09 -27.09
CA GLN A 436 -27.09 3.19 -28.48
C GLN A 436 -27.79 4.54 -28.70
N HIS A 437 -27.48 5.19 -29.82
CA HIS A 437 -27.98 6.52 -30.21
C HIS A 437 -27.53 7.70 -29.32
N GLN A 438 -26.64 7.50 -28.35
CA GLN A 438 -26.05 8.57 -27.58
C GLN A 438 -24.67 8.94 -28.15
N GLN A 439 -24.47 10.23 -28.37
CA GLN A 439 -23.17 10.75 -28.81
C GLN A 439 -22.33 11.19 -27.61
N TYR A 440 -21.07 10.84 -27.66
CA TYR A 440 -20.09 11.16 -26.61
C TYR A 440 -18.89 11.90 -27.19
N LYS A 441 -18.31 12.76 -26.38
CA LYS A 441 -16.96 13.29 -26.61
C LYS A 441 -16.03 12.84 -25.51
N TYR A 442 -14.75 12.75 -25.85
CA TYR A 442 -13.71 12.22 -24.99
C TYR A 442 -12.57 13.21 -24.85
N VAL A 443 -11.87 13.17 -23.74
CA VAL A 443 -10.55 13.76 -23.53
C VAL A 443 -9.67 12.72 -22.85
N VAL A 444 -8.36 12.84 -23.08
CA VAL A 444 -7.33 12.01 -22.46
C VAL A 444 -6.36 12.93 -21.72
N THR A 445 -6.01 12.59 -20.50
CA THR A 445 -4.94 13.21 -19.75
C THR A 445 -3.78 12.24 -19.57
N ALA A 446 -2.57 12.73 -19.40
CA ALA A 446 -1.43 11.95 -18.96
C ALA A 446 -1.22 12.12 -17.45
N ILE A 447 -0.67 11.10 -16.80
CA ILE A 447 -0.23 11.15 -15.41
C ILE A 447 1.23 10.74 -15.31
N ASP A 448 1.95 11.31 -14.34
CA ASP A 448 3.28 10.87 -13.94
C ASP A 448 3.22 9.80 -12.85
N ARG A 449 4.38 9.44 -12.29
CA ARG A 449 4.46 8.45 -11.22
C ARG A 449 3.87 8.92 -9.90
N MET A 450 3.87 10.24 -9.64
CA MET A 450 3.23 10.85 -8.46
C MET A 450 1.76 11.17 -8.67
N LYS A 451 1.21 10.79 -9.84
CA LYS A 451 -0.19 11.00 -10.23
C LYS A 451 -0.55 12.48 -10.41
N ASN A 452 0.47 13.34 -10.66
CA ASN A 452 0.20 14.67 -11.18
C ASN A 452 -0.43 14.53 -12.56
N GLU A 453 -1.57 15.16 -12.76
CA GLU A 453 -2.38 15.02 -13.97
C GLU A 453 -2.17 16.20 -14.90
N SER A 454 -1.93 15.93 -16.17
CA SER A 454 -1.76 16.95 -17.22
C SER A 454 -3.05 17.73 -17.49
N LYS A 455 -2.93 18.81 -18.27
CA LYS A 455 -4.09 19.35 -18.97
C LYS A 455 -4.69 18.28 -19.89
N PRO A 456 -6.00 18.34 -20.17
CA PRO A 456 -6.63 17.40 -21.10
C PRO A 456 -6.15 17.66 -22.54
N SER A 457 -6.18 16.61 -23.37
CA SER A 457 -6.11 16.73 -24.82
C SER A 457 -7.25 17.60 -25.36
N ASP A 458 -7.21 17.95 -26.65
CA ASP A 458 -8.41 18.43 -27.34
C ASP A 458 -9.54 17.41 -27.19
N SER A 459 -10.77 17.89 -27.02
CA SER A 459 -11.92 17.01 -27.01
C SER A 459 -12.27 16.54 -28.42
N ARG A 460 -12.63 15.25 -28.55
CA ARG A 460 -13.05 14.65 -29.83
C ARG A 460 -14.28 13.77 -29.64
N SER A 461 -15.18 13.82 -30.62
CA SER A 461 -16.29 12.87 -30.75
C SER A 461 -16.03 11.89 -31.90
N ALA A 462 -16.81 10.81 -31.96
CA ALA A 462 -16.78 9.91 -33.11
C ALA A 462 -17.28 10.66 -34.36
N ASN A 463 -16.61 10.44 -35.51
CA ASN A 463 -16.92 11.03 -36.81
C ASN A 463 -16.64 12.55 -36.98
N GLU A 464 -15.88 13.17 -36.10
CA GLU A 464 -15.28 14.47 -36.40
C GLU A 464 -14.12 14.30 -37.42
N GLU A 465 -14.20 14.99 -38.54
CA GLU A 465 -13.07 15.10 -39.49
C GLU A 465 -11.92 15.87 -38.82
N ILE A 466 -10.68 15.43 -39.08
CA ILE A 466 -9.44 16.06 -38.56
C ILE A 466 -9.17 17.36 -39.30
#